data_5fe5f4bf474a149150885530895f71ef
#
_entry.id   5fe5f4bf474a149150885530895f71ef
#
_cell.length_a   1.000
_cell.length_b   1.000
_cell.length_c   1.000
_cell.angle_alpha   90.00
_cell.angle_beta   90.00
_cell.angle_gamma   90.00
#
_symmetry.space_group_name_H-M   'P 1'
#
loop_
_entity.id
_entity.type
_entity.pdbx_description
1 polymer ?
#
loop_
_entity_poly.entity_id
_entity_poly.type
_entity_poly.pdbx_seq_one_letter_code
_entity_poly.pdbx_strand_id
1 'polypeptide(L)'
;MTKKQKKMLIRILITAAMLVALYIIPVTGWLRLALYLTAYLVIGYDILKKAGQGIANGRVFDENFLMAVATVGAFALAIYEKSGDYNEAIAVMLFYQIGELFQSYAVGKSRKNISALMDIRPDYANIEQDGQLVQVDPDEVAIGTVIVVQPGEKVPIDGVVTEGSSTLNTSALTGESLPRDAREGDEVISGCINMTGVLKIRTTKASGESTVSKILELVENSSSRKSRSEDFIAKFARIYTPVVCYSALALAIIPPVIRLVGGMDGQWEQWVYRALTFLVTSCPCALVVSIPLSFFAGIGGASHEGILLKGSNYLETLSQVKTVVFDKTGTLTKGVFEVTAVHHSDMDEQKLLEYAALAECASSHPISRSLQKAYGKAIDRSRVTDIQESSGHGVTAVVDGHAVAAGNSKLMVQLGIPYHDCHSVGTIIHMAVDGQYAGHIVISDVVKPNAKAAIAALHKAGVEKTVMLTGDTKKVADAVAAELGVDEVHSELLPGDKVAQVEQLLSRQRGKAKLAFVGDGINDAPVLSRADIGIAMGAMGSDAAIEAADVVLMDDEPKQIAKAIHISRKCIGIVYQNIVFALAVKFACLVLVAIGAANMWAAIFADVGVMVLAVLNAIRALRVKKL
;
A
#
# COMPACT_ATOMS: atom_id res chain seq x y z
N MET A 1 6.09 -11.44 23.01
CA MET A 1 4.99 -10.93 23.88
C MET A 1 5.42 -9.66 24.59
N THR A 2 4.61 -8.63 24.57
CA THR A 2 4.86 -7.38 25.30
C THR A 2 4.69 -7.56 26.81
N LYS A 3 5.23 -6.62 27.64
CA LYS A 3 5.04 -6.63 29.10
C LYS A 3 3.56 -6.71 29.50
N LYS A 4 2.67 -6.03 28.74
CA LYS A 4 1.21 -6.03 28.97
C LYS A 4 0.60 -7.41 28.70
N GLN A 5 0.97 -8.06 27.58
CA GLN A 5 0.52 -9.41 27.22
C GLN A 5 0.98 -10.46 28.23
N LYS A 6 2.23 -10.35 28.74
CA LYS A 6 2.71 -11.25 29.79
C LYS A 6 1.90 -11.11 31.08
N LYS A 7 1.58 -9.88 31.51
CA LYS A 7 0.70 -9.65 32.67
C LYS A 7 -0.69 -10.26 32.49
N MET A 8 -1.29 -10.11 31.32
CA MET A 8 -2.59 -10.70 30.98
C MET A 8 -2.54 -12.23 31.04
N LEU A 9 -1.52 -12.84 30.44
CA LEU A 9 -1.32 -14.30 30.48
C LEU A 9 -1.19 -14.82 31.93
N ILE A 10 -0.40 -14.15 32.76
CA ILE A 10 -0.22 -14.53 34.18
C ILE A 10 -1.58 -14.49 34.92
N ARG A 11 -2.38 -13.45 34.71
CA ARG A 11 -3.73 -13.33 35.32
C ARG A 11 -4.66 -14.46 34.87
N ILE A 12 -4.66 -14.78 33.57
CA ILE A 12 -5.42 -15.91 33.00
C ILE A 12 -5.02 -17.22 33.69
N LEU A 13 -3.72 -17.49 33.79
CA LEU A 13 -3.20 -18.72 34.41
C LEU A 13 -3.53 -18.80 35.90
N ILE A 14 -3.38 -17.70 36.64
CA ILE A 14 -3.74 -17.64 38.08
C ILE A 14 -5.23 -17.92 38.26
N THR A 15 -6.09 -17.24 37.48
CA THR A 15 -7.55 -17.43 37.62
C THR A 15 -7.97 -18.85 37.20
N ALA A 16 -7.39 -19.41 36.14
CA ALA A 16 -7.65 -20.80 35.75
C ALA A 16 -7.25 -21.78 36.87
N ALA A 17 -6.06 -21.59 37.46
CA ALA A 17 -5.61 -22.41 38.60
C ALA A 17 -6.53 -22.28 39.81
N MET A 18 -6.97 -21.04 40.10
CA MET A 18 -7.97 -20.80 41.18
C MET A 18 -9.30 -21.52 40.93
N LEU A 19 -9.83 -21.46 39.70
CA LEU A 19 -11.07 -22.16 39.33
C LEU A 19 -10.92 -23.68 39.50
N VAL A 20 -9.82 -24.26 39.03
CA VAL A 20 -9.54 -25.71 39.19
C VAL A 20 -9.44 -26.07 40.67
N ALA A 21 -8.74 -25.28 41.47
CA ALA A 21 -8.62 -25.50 42.92
C ALA A 21 -9.96 -25.42 43.61
N LEU A 22 -10.79 -24.42 43.27
CA LEU A 22 -12.14 -24.23 43.83
C LEU A 22 -13.14 -25.32 43.40
N TYR A 23 -12.89 -25.97 42.26
CA TYR A 23 -13.66 -27.11 41.79
C TYR A 23 -13.32 -28.39 42.57
N ILE A 24 -12.04 -28.60 42.93
CA ILE A 24 -11.57 -29.78 43.65
C ILE A 24 -11.82 -29.69 45.14
N ILE A 25 -11.68 -28.49 45.74
CA ILE A 25 -11.80 -28.28 47.17
C ILE A 25 -13.23 -27.91 47.49
N PRO A 26 -14.02 -28.72 48.25
CA PRO A 26 -15.39 -28.41 48.60
C PRO A 26 -15.45 -27.31 49.67
N VAL A 27 -15.47 -26.05 49.23
CA VAL A 27 -15.65 -24.89 50.11
C VAL A 27 -17.12 -24.47 50.10
N THR A 28 -17.68 -24.16 51.28
CA THR A 28 -19.08 -23.80 51.41
C THR A 28 -19.24 -22.46 52.12
N GLY A 29 -20.42 -21.83 52.00
CA GLY A 29 -20.79 -20.60 52.69
C GLY A 29 -20.05 -19.35 52.20
N TRP A 30 -19.83 -18.41 53.11
CA TRP A 30 -19.22 -17.10 52.80
C TRP A 30 -17.79 -17.18 52.28
N LEU A 31 -17.05 -18.20 52.70
CA LEU A 31 -15.69 -18.40 52.23
C LEU A 31 -15.69 -18.76 50.74
N ARG A 32 -16.63 -19.55 50.26
CA ARG A 32 -16.80 -19.86 48.83
C ARG A 32 -17.05 -18.58 48.03
N LEU A 33 -18.01 -17.76 48.46
CA LEU A 33 -18.29 -16.48 47.79
C LEU A 33 -17.06 -15.58 47.72
N ALA A 34 -16.32 -15.43 48.84
CA ALA A 34 -15.14 -14.58 48.91
C ALA A 34 -14.04 -15.04 47.96
N LEU A 35 -13.77 -16.35 47.86
CA LEU A 35 -12.76 -16.91 46.97
C LEU A 35 -13.15 -16.75 45.49
N TYR A 36 -14.40 -17.02 45.14
CA TYR A 36 -14.87 -16.79 43.75
C TYR A 36 -14.90 -15.30 43.39
N LEU A 37 -15.27 -14.41 44.30
CA LEU A 37 -15.21 -12.97 44.09
C LEU A 37 -13.76 -12.50 43.88
N THR A 38 -12.82 -13.05 44.63
CA THR A 38 -11.39 -12.76 44.46
C THR A 38 -10.93 -13.19 43.07
N ALA A 39 -11.25 -14.41 42.61
CA ALA A 39 -10.93 -14.88 41.27
C ALA A 39 -11.54 -14.01 40.18
N TYR A 40 -12.82 -13.60 40.36
CA TYR A 40 -13.50 -12.69 39.44
C TYR A 40 -12.82 -11.32 39.36
N LEU A 41 -12.43 -10.74 40.49
CA LEU A 41 -11.74 -9.44 40.51
C LEU A 41 -10.32 -9.53 39.90
N VAL A 42 -9.61 -10.62 40.13
CA VAL A 42 -8.29 -10.83 39.52
C VAL A 42 -8.37 -10.82 37.99
N ILE A 43 -9.36 -11.50 37.40
CA ILE A 43 -9.50 -11.59 35.94
C ILE A 43 -10.22 -10.37 35.35
N GLY A 44 -11.21 -9.81 36.04
CA GLY A 44 -12.13 -8.80 35.53
C GLY A 44 -11.79 -7.35 35.86
N TYR A 45 -10.82 -7.09 36.75
CA TYR A 45 -10.51 -5.75 37.25
C TYR A 45 -10.36 -4.67 36.17
N ASP A 46 -9.64 -4.97 35.10
CA ASP A 46 -9.38 -4.02 34.00
C ASP A 46 -10.64 -3.74 33.17
N ILE A 47 -11.50 -4.74 32.97
CA ILE A 47 -12.77 -4.61 32.24
C ILE A 47 -13.74 -3.79 33.05
N LEU A 48 -13.90 -4.10 34.36
CA LEU A 48 -14.73 -3.34 35.27
C LEU A 48 -14.30 -1.88 35.39
N LYS A 49 -12.97 -1.64 35.45
CA LYS A 49 -12.42 -0.28 35.48
C LYS A 49 -12.71 0.47 34.17
N LYS A 50 -12.53 -0.16 33.02
CA LYS A 50 -12.83 0.44 31.70
C LYS A 50 -14.33 0.72 31.54
N ALA A 51 -15.19 -0.21 31.95
CA ALA A 51 -16.64 -0.03 31.95
C ALA A 51 -17.05 1.18 32.81
N GLY A 52 -16.52 1.29 34.05
CA GLY A 52 -16.75 2.44 34.91
C GLY A 52 -16.27 3.76 34.33
N GLN A 53 -15.10 3.77 33.73
CA GLN A 53 -14.57 4.95 33.03
C GLN A 53 -15.42 5.30 31.78
N GLY A 54 -15.91 4.29 31.03
CA GLY A 54 -16.82 4.48 29.92
C GLY A 54 -18.10 5.18 30.32
N ILE A 55 -18.73 4.72 31.42
CA ILE A 55 -19.94 5.33 32.00
C ILE A 55 -19.65 6.78 32.41
N ALA A 56 -18.56 7.02 33.15
CA ALA A 56 -18.17 8.36 33.60
C ALA A 56 -17.93 9.35 32.44
N ASN A 57 -17.47 8.85 31.29
CA ASN A 57 -17.20 9.65 30.09
C ASN A 57 -18.38 9.69 29.10
N GLY A 58 -19.58 9.25 29.49
CA GLY A 58 -20.78 9.25 28.64
C GLY A 58 -20.80 8.20 27.54
N ARG A 59 -19.86 7.24 27.54
CA ARG A 59 -19.80 6.12 26.61
C ARG A 59 -20.36 4.85 27.28
N VAL A 60 -21.66 4.82 27.47
CA VAL A 60 -22.32 3.77 28.26
C VAL A 60 -22.42 2.44 27.52
N PHE A 61 -22.53 2.47 26.17
CA PHE A 61 -22.77 1.25 25.40
C PHE A 61 -21.50 0.82 24.64
N ASP A 62 -20.49 0.34 25.39
CA ASP A 62 -19.30 -0.30 24.83
C ASP A 62 -19.22 -1.80 25.20
N GLU A 63 -18.27 -2.51 24.60
CA GLU A 63 -18.07 -3.94 24.85
C GLU A 63 -17.72 -4.25 26.31
N ASN A 64 -16.96 -3.37 26.98
CA ASN A 64 -16.57 -3.55 28.38
C ASN A 64 -17.79 -3.41 29.29
N PHE A 65 -18.71 -2.48 28.97
CA PHE A 65 -19.98 -2.32 29.67
C PHE A 65 -20.86 -3.57 29.55
N LEU A 66 -21.04 -4.10 28.33
CA LEU A 66 -21.81 -5.33 28.10
C LEU A 66 -21.28 -6.50 28.93
N MET A 67 -19.95 -6.70 28.90
CA MET A 67 -19.29 -7.77 29.66
C MET A 67 -19.41 -7.57 31.16
N ALA A 68 -19.26 -6.33 31.65
CA ALA A 68 -19.39 -6.01 33.06
C ALA A 68 -20.83 -6.26 33.57
N VAL A 69 -21.84 -5.76 32.85
CA VAL A 69 -23.25 -5.95 33.21
C VAL A 69 -23.62 -7.43 33.21
N ALA A 70 -23.22 -8.17 32.18
CA ALA A 70 -23.54 -9.58 32.06
C ALA A 70 -22.91 -10.43 33.17
N THR A 71 -21.62 -10.21 33.48
CA THR A 71 -20.88 -11.00 34.46
C THR A 71 -21.23 -10.63 35.90
N VAL A 72 -21.40 -9.33 36.19
CA VAL A 72 -21.93 -8.87 37.50
C VAL A 72 -23.35 -9.37 37.70
N GLY A 73 -24.20 -9.30 36.67
CA GLY A 73 -25.55 -9.82 36.69
C GLY A 73 -25.62 -11.33 36.94
N ALA A 74 -24.77 -12.12 36.28
CA ALA A 74 -24.66 -13.57 36.50
C ALA A 74 -24.22 -13.88 37.95
N PHE A 75 -23.25 -13.11 38.48
CA PHE A 75 -22.81 -13.25 39.87
C PHE A 75 -23.93 -12.90 40.86
N ALA A 76 -24.67 -11.82 40.62
CA ALA A 76 -25.80 -11.39 41.42
C ALA A 76 -26.94 -12.42 41.41
N LEU A 77 -27.23 -13.00 40.23
CA LEU A 77 -28.25 -14.04 40.07
C LEU A 77 -27.89 -15.30 40.88
N ALA A 78 -26.63 -15.75 40.81
CA ALA A 78 -26.13 -16.89 41.58
C ALA A 78 -26.22 -16.67 43.12
N ILE A 79 -26.04 -15.42 43.57
CA ILE A 79 -26.22 -15.05 44.98
C ILE A 79 -27.72 -15.10 45.35
N TYR A 80 -28.58 -14.56 44.50
CA TYR A 80 -30.02 -14.52 44.70
C TYR A 80 -30.64 -15.92 44.80
N GLU A 81 -30.27 -16.79 43.83
CA GLU A 81 -30.71 -18.20 43.78
C GLU A 81 -30.12 -19.07 44.90
N LYS A 82 -29.09 -18.56 45.61
CA LYS A 82 -28.27 -19.33 46.57
C LYS A 82 -27.70 -20.62 45.95
N SER A 83 -27.57 -20.66 44.62
CA SER A 83 -27.04 -21.80 43.88
C SER A 83 -25.57 -22.06 44.18
N GLY A 84 -24.82 -21.02 44.53
CA GLY A 84 -23.36 -21.08 44.71
C GLY A 84 -22.61 -21.35 43.43
N ASP A 85 -23.25 -21.25 42.29
CA ASP A 85 -22.63 -21.52 40.98
C ASP A 85 -22.06 -20.22 40.34
N TYR A 86 -20.95 -19.75 40.91
CA TYR A 86 -20.23 -18.55 40.46
C TYR A 86 -19.29 -18.82 39.31
N ASN A 87 -19.17 -20.10 38.86
CA ASN A 87 -18.23 -20.52 37.85
C ASN A 87 -18.46 -19.83 36.50
N GLU A 88 -19.74 -19.67 36.12
CA GLU A 88 -20.10 -19.10 34.81
C GLU A 88 -19.59 -17.68 34.64
N ALA A 89 -19.79 -16.78 35.60
CA ALA A 89 -19.35 -15.40 35.52
C ALA A 89 -17.84 -15.27 35.38
N ILE A 90 -17.08 -16.11 36.11
CA ILE A 90 -15.61 -16.10 36.03
C ILE A 90 -15.12 -16.71 34.75
N ALA A 91 -15.75 -17.79 34.29
CA ALA A 91 -15.41 -18.45 33.02
C ALA A 91 -15.67 -17.52 31.83
N VAL A 92 -16.78 -16.79 31.82
CA VAL A 92 -17.05 -15.75 30.80
C VAL A 92 -15.90 -14.75 30.74
N MET A 93 -15.51 -14.21 31.88
CA MET A 93 -14.42 -13.25 31.98
C MET A 93 -13.07 -13.85 31.54
N LEU A 94 -12.83 -15.12 31.91
CA LEU A 94 -11.62 -15.85 31.54
C LEU A 94 -11.53 -16.06 30.02
N PHE A 95 -12.58 -16.56 29.39
CA PHE A 95 -12.62 -16.75 27.94
C PHE A 95 -12.51 -15.42 27.19
N TYR A 96 -13.16 -14.38 27.65
CA TYR A 96 -13.01 -13.05 27.08
C TYR A 96 -11.55 -12.57 27.14
N GLN A 97 -10.88 -12.72 28.28
CA GLN A 97 -9.47 -12.34 28.45
C GLN A 97 -8.53 -13.18 27.59
N ILE A 98 -8.84 -14.48 27.39
CA ILE A 98 -8.10 -15.33 26.43
C ILE A 98 -8.27 -14.78 25.02
N GLY A 99 -9.49 -14.41 24.64
CA GLY A 99 -9.78 -13.79 23.36
C GLY A 99 -9.02 -12.48 23.15
N GLU A 100 -9.04 -11.58 24.14
CA GLU A 100 -8.29 -10.31 24.14
C GLU A 100 -6.77 -10.53 24.03
N LEU A 101 -6.24 -11.52 24.73
CA LEU A 101 -4.83 -11.88 24.65
C LEU A 101 -4.46 -12.36 23.22
N PHE A 102 -5.27 -13.25 22.66
CA PHE A 102 -5.08 -13.76 21.31
C PHE A 102 -5.15 -12.64 20.27
N GLN A 103 -6.15 -11.77 20.39
CA GLN A 103 -6.30 -10.58 19.55
C GLN A 103 -5.05 -9.69 19.63
N SER A 104 -4.63 -9.31 20.85
CA SER A 104 -3.46 -8.46 21.07
C SER A 104 -2.19 -9.08 20.51
N TYR A 105 -2.04 -10.41 20.63
CA TYR A 105 -0.92 -11.16 20.09
C TYR A 105 -0.95 -11.20 18.55
N ALA A 106 -2.10 -11.50 17.95
CA ALA A 106 -2.27 -11.60 16.50
C ALA A 106 -2.04 -10.25 15.81
N VAL A 107 -2.63 -9.18 16.34
CA VAL A 107 -2.43 -7.80 15.84
C VAL A 107 -0.96 -7.38 16.02
N GLY A 108 -0.38 -7.64 17.19
CA GLY A 108 1.02 -7.32 17.45
C GLY A 108 1.99 -8.08 16.55
N LYS A 109 1.72 -9.37 16.27
CA LYS A 109 2.53 -10.18 15.35
C LYS A 109 2.37 -9.72 13.91
N SER A 110 1.16 -9.36 13.47
CA SER A 110 0.92 -8.82 12.13
C SER A 110 1.64 -7.48 11.93
N ARG A 111 1.54 -6.55 12.88
CA ARG A 111 2.32 -5.29 12.85
C ARG A 111 3.83 -5.54 12.84
N LYS A 112 4.31 -6.48 13.64
CA LYS A 112 5.74 -6.81 13.70
C LYS A 112 6.23 -7.52 12.43
N ASN A 113 5.40 -8.31 11.77
CA ASN A 113 5.73 -8.91 10.48
C ASN A 113 5.80 -7.85 9.37
N ILE A 114 4.92 -6.83 9.39
CA ILE A 114 5.01 -5.67 8.50
C ILE A 114 6.28 -4.87 8.79
N SER A 115 6.60 -4.63 10.06
CA SER A 115 7.84 -3.97 10.47
C SER A 115 9.10 -4.80 10.18
N ALA A 116 9.02 -6.15 10.18
CA ALA A 116 10.14 -7.03 9.84
C ALA A 116 10.31 -7.22 8.31
N LEU A 117 9.22 -7.05 7.54
CA LEU A 117 9.30 -6.85 6.08
C LEU A 117 9.97 -5.52 5.75
N MET A 118 10.05 -4.61 6.71
CA MET A 118 10.66 -3.29 6.67
C MET A 118 11.96 -3.22 7.47
N ASP A 119 12.62 -4.34 7.73
CA ASP A 119 13.99 -4.37 8.23
C ASP A 119 15.00 -3.89 7.15
N ILE A 120 14.56 -2.84 6.44
CA ILE A 120 15.34 -2.11 5.45
C ILE A 120 16.09 -0.94 6.09
N ARG A 121 15.67 -0.49 7.28
CA ARG A 121 16.31 0.64 7.95
C ARG A 121 17.75 0.25 8.33
N PRO A 122 18.75 1.00 7.88
CA PRO A 122 20.12 0.84 8.33
C PRO A 122 20.27 1.29 9.78
N ASP A 123 21.02 0.53 10.57
CA ASP A 123 21.23 0.83 11.98
C ASP A 123 22.37 1.85 12.20
N TYR A 124 23.28 1.99 11.22
CA TYR A 124 24.44 2.87 11.28
C TYR A 124 24.91 3.30 9.88
N ALA A 125 25.72 4.34 9.83
CA ALA A 125 26.50 4.78 8.67
C ALA A 125 27.99 4.74 9.01
N ASN A 126 28.86 4.29 8.08
CA ASN A 126 30.31 4.40 8.26
C ASN A 126 30.80 5.68 7.60
N ILE A 127 31.50 6.52 8.33
CA ILE A 127 32.21 7.71 7.82
C ILE A 127 33.70 7.54 8.02
N GLU A 128 34.50 8.09 7.12
CA GLU A 128 35.96 8.08 7.24
C GLU A 128 36.42 9.31 8.03
N GLN A 129 37.02 9.09 9.23
CA GLN A 129 37.63 10.14 10.03
C GLN A 129 39.07 9.73 10.36
N ASP A 130 40.01 10.59 10.04
CA ASP A 130 41.44 10.38 10.29
C ASP A 130 41.98 9.04 9.72
N GLY A 131 41.44 8.57 8.57
CA GLY A 131 41.81 7.30 7.93
C GLY A 131 41.24 6.05 8.60
N GLN A 132 40.31 6.19 9.55
CA GLN A 132 39.60 5.08 10.18
C GLN A 132 38.10 5.18 9.91
N LEU A 133 37.44 4.03 9.76
CA LEU A 133 36.00 3.97 9.63
C LEU A 133 35.35 4.08 11.02
N VAL A 134 34.53 5.09 11.20
CA VAL A 134 33.75 5.33 12.42
C VAL A 134 32.28 5.10 12.12
N GLN A 135 31.63 4.28 12.93
CA GLN A 135 30.19 4.07 12.87
C GLN A 135 29.48 5.21 13.59
N VAL A 136 28.55 5.87 12.90
CA VAL A 136 27.72 6.96 13.42
C VAL A 136 26.24 6.65 13.18
N ASP A 137 25.36 7.30 13.94
CA ASP A 137 23.93 7.23 13.67
C ASP A 137 23.64 7.92 12.31
N PRO A 138 22.88 7.30 11.41
CA PRO A 138 22.51 7.93 10.14
C PRO A 138 21.87 9.30 10.30
N ASP A 139 21.16 9.56 11.41
CA ASP A 139 20.52 10.85 11.68
C ASP A 139 21.54 11.97 11.99
N GLU A 140 22.79 11.62 12.31
CA GLU A 140 23.89 12.59 12.55
C GLU A 140 24.68 12.92 11.28
N VAL A 141 24.41 12.23 10.16
CA VAL A 141 25.12 12.43 8.89
C VAL A 141 24.55 13.62 8.11
N ALA A 142 25.38 14.64 7.90
CA ALA A 142 24.98 15.81 7.12
C ALA A 142 24.93 15.51 5.61
N ILE A 143 24.12 16.27 4.87
CA ILE A 143 24.09 16.22 3.40
C ILE A 143 25.45 16.61 2.83
N GLY A 144 25.93 15.86 1.85
CA GLY A 144 27.25 16.03 1.22
C GLY A 144 28.38 15.26 1.89
N THR A 145 28.13 14.61 3.03
CA THR A 145 29.12 13.74 3.68
C THR A 145 29.35 12.49 2.83
N VAL A 146 30.61 12.03 2.78
CA VAL A 146 30.95 10.76 2.12
C VAL A 146 30.86 9.63 3.14
N ILE A 147 29.97 8.69 2.86
CA ILE A 147 29.78 7.46 3.63
C ILE A 147 30.44 6.29 2.90
N VAL A 148 30.89 5.29 3.65
CA VAL A 148 31.53 4.09 3.12
C VAL A 148 30.61 2.89 3.37
N VAL A 149 30.26 2.17 2.32
CA VAL A 149 29.36 1.01 2.40
C VAL A 149 30.13 -0.23 1.98
N GLN A 150 30.34 -1.15 2.91
CA GLN A 150 31.08 -2.40 2.68
C GLN A 150 30.17 -3.50 2.11
N PRO A 151 30.71 -4.53 1.46
CA PRO A 151 29.94 -5.70 1.06
C PRO A 151 29.18 -6.33 2.21
N GLY A 152 27.88 -6.60 2.01
CA GLY A 152 26.95 -7.10 3.02
C GLY A 152 26.26 -6.03 3.85
N GLU A 153 26.67 -4.76 3.76
CA GLU A 153 26.03 -3.65 4.46
C GLU A 153 24.89 -3.03 3.65
N LYS A 154 23.94 -2.42 4.37
CA LYS A 154 22.86 -1.63 3.75
C LYS A 154 23.35 -0.21 3.49
N VAL A 155 22.95 0.36 2.35
CA VAL A 155 23.17 1.80 2.08
C VAL A 155 22.35 2.62 3.09
N PRO A 156 22.98 3.44 3.94
CA PRO A 156 22.25 4.12 5.02
C PRO A 156 21.43 5.31 4.58
N ILE A 157 21.90 6.06 3.60
CA ILE A 157 21.28 7.32 3.13
C ILE A 157 21.40 7.39 1.60
N ASP A 158 20.42 8.00 0.94
CA ASP A 158 20.45 8.22 -0.51
C ASP A 158 21.64 9.10 -0.91
N GLY A 159 22.29 8.77 -2.03
CA GLY A 159 23.45 9.52 -2.48
C GLY A 159 23.94 9.11 -3.87
N VAL A 160 25.08 9.68 -4.25
CA VAL A 160 25.77 9.40 -5.52
C VAL A 160 27.09 8.72 -5.23
N VAL A 161 27.40 7.65 -5.97
CA VAL A 161 28.67 6.93 -5.86
C VAL A 161 29.80 7.86 -6.33
N THR A 162 30.78 8.11 -5.46
CA THR A 162 31.96 8.93 -5.75
C THR A 162 33.19 8.09 -6.05
N GLU A 163 33.26 6.85 -5.54
CA GLU A 163 34.36 5.94 -5.74
C GLU A 163 33.91 4.50 -5.57
N GLY A 164 34.39 3.60 -6.41
CA GLY A 164 34.11 2.17 -6.35
C GLY A 164 33.09 1.70 -7.37
N SER A 165 32.94 0.37 -7.44
CA SER A 165 31.89 -0.30 -8.25
C SER A 165 31.42 -1.53 -7.51
N SER A 166 30.12 -1.81 -7.56
CA SER A 166 29.51 -2.96 -6.90
C SER A 166 28.20 -3.35 -7.57
N THR A 167 27.61 -4.44 -7.10
CA THR A 167 26.22 -4.81 -7.36
C THR A 167 25.38 -4.59 -6.11
N LEU A 168 24.21 -4.01 -6.27
CA LEU A 168 23.27 -3.72 -5.19
C LEU A 168 22.08 -4.65 -5.28
N ASN A 169 21.75 -5.29 -4.17
CA ASN A 169 20.51 -6.04 -4.03
C ASN A 169 19.39 -5.09 -3.59
N THR A 170 18.44 -4.86 -4.48
CA THR A 170 17.29 -3.98 -4.29
C THR A 170 16.02 -4.73 -3.90
N SER A 171 16.07 -6.06 -3.78
CA SER A 171 14.90 -6.94 -3.62
C SER A 171 14.02 -6.61 -2.41
N ALA A 172 14.61 -6.07 -1.35
CA ALA A 172 13.87 -5.65 -0.16
C ALA A 172 13.01 -4.39 -0.40
N LEU A 173 13.35 -3.58 -1.40
CA LEU A 173 12.67 -2.34 -1.76
C LEU A 173 11.73 -2.55 -2.96
N THR A 174 12.23 -3.17 -4.01
CA THR A 174 11.52 -3.30 -5.30
C THR A 174 10.82 -4.63 -5.49
N GLY A 175 11.19 -5.65 -4.71
CA GLY A 175 10.76 -7.03 -4.95
C GLY A 175 11.51 -7.74 -6.08
N GLU A 176 12.38 -7.03 -6.82
CA GLU A 176 13.19 -7.60 -7.90
C GLU A 176 14.34 -8.45 -7.36
N SER A 177 14.52 -9.64 -7.93
CA SER A 177 15.59 -10.56 -7.53
C SER A 177 16.90 -10.31 -8.26
N LEU A 178 16.90 -9.49 -9.31
CA LEU A 178 18.12 -9.19 -10.08
C LEU A 178 18.88 -8.05 -9.42
N PRO A 179 20.17 -8.24 -9.09
CA PRO A 179 21.01 -7.18 -8.57
C PRO A 179 21.22 -6.08 -9.63
N ARG A 180 21.32 -4.82 -9.18
CA ARG A 180 21.61 -3.66 -10.01
C ARG A 180 23.09 -3.29 -9.89
N ASP A 181 23.77 -3.05 -11.01
CA ASP A 181 25.12 -2.51 -10.99
C ASP A 181 25.13 -1.06 -10.49
N ALA A 182 26.15 -0.72 -9.72
CA ALA A 182 26.41 0.63 -9.24
C ALA A 182 27.88 1.00 -9.51
N ARG A 183 28.10 2.11 -10.18
CA ARG A 183 29.40 2.65 -10.60
C ARG A 183 29.53 4.11 -10.21
N GLU A 184 30.72 4.65 -10.31
CA GLU A 184 30.98 6.06 -10.07
C GLU A 184 30.05 6.95 -10.94
N GLY A 185 29.37 7.92 -10.29
CA GLY A 185 28.36 8.79 -10.86
C GLY A 185 26.92 8.27 -10.79
N ASP A 186 26.69 7.01 -10.43
CA ASP A 186 25.34 6.46 -10.30
C ASP A 186 24.68 6.88 -8.99
N GLU A 187 23.36 7.14 -9.06
CA GLU A 187 22.53 7.36 -7.89
C GLU A 187 22.21 6.04 -7.20
N VAL A 188 22.36 6.01 -5.88
CA VAL A 188 22.03 4.87 -5.02
C VAL A 188 21.07 5.31 -3.93
N ILE A 189 20.16 4.41 -3.58
CA ILE A 189 19.11 4.66 -2.59
C ILE A 189 19.38 3.89 -1.31
N SER A 190 18.94 4.47 -0.20
CA SER A 190 19.01 3.84 1.12
C SER A 190 18.23 2.51 1.15
N GLY A 191 18.69 1.56 1.97
CA GLY A 191 18.07 0.25 2.13
C GLY A 191 18.50 -0.82 1.13
N CYS A 192 19.20 -0.47 0.04
CA CYS A 192 19.85 -1.46 -0.83
C CYS A 192 21.00 -2.14 -0.09
N ILE A 193 21.19 -3.43 -0.32
CA ILE A 193 22.32 -4.18 0.26
C ILE A 193 23.47 -4.21 -0.75
N ASN A 194 24.62 -3.70 -0.33
CA ASN A 194 25.84 -3.78 -1.12
C ASN A 194 26.37 -5.22 -1.18
N MET A 195 26.67 -5.76 -2.36
CA MET A 195 26.96 -7.18 -2.54
C MET A 195 28.46 -7.50 -2.70
N THR A 196 29.20 -6.73 -3.48
CA THR A 196 30.52 -7.17 -3.99
C THR A 196 31.68 -6.24 -3.66
N GLY A 197 31.58 -4.97 -3.99
CA GLY A 197 32.67 -3.97 -3.86
C GLY A 197 32.40 -2.98 -2.73
N VAL A 198 33.45 -2.28 -2.28
CA VAL A 198 33.29 -1.14 -1.36
C VAL A 198 32.84 0.06 -2.19
N LEU A 199 31.81 0.76 -1.72
CA LEU A 199 31.29 1.98 -2.32
C LEU A 199 31.52 3.18 -1.39
N LYS A 200 32.05 4.26 -1.94
CA LYS A 200 32.01 5.59 -1.29
C LYS A 200 30.88 6.39 -1.92
N ILE A 201 29.96 6.84 -1.09
CA ILE A 201 28.72 7.47 -1.53
C ILE A 201 28.65 8.86 -0.88
N ARG A 202 28.47 9.89 -1.68
CA ARG A 202 28.18 11.25 -1.17
C ARG A 202 26.70 11.39 -0.96
N THR A 203 26.28 11.65 0.27
CA THR A 203 24.87 11.79 0.63
C THR A 203 24.23 12.98 -0.07
N THR A 204 23.04 12.79 -0.62
CA THR A 204 22.25 13.83 -1.31
C THR A 204 21.05 14.28 -0.50
N LYS A 205 20.65 13.48 0.51
CA LYS A 205 19.52 13.75 1.39
C LYS A 205 19.91 13.59 2.86
N ALA A 206 19.11 14.15 3.77
CA ALA A 206 19.18 13.82 5.18
C ALA A 206 18.59 12.43 5.45
N SER A 207 19.00 11.75 6.53
CA SER A 207 18.50 10.41 6.89
C SER A 207 16.96 10.37 6.97
N GLY A 208 16.33 11.35 7.60
CA GLY A 208 14.86 11.44 7.71
C GLY A 208 14.14 11.65 6.37
N GLU A 209 14.83 12.17 5.35
CA GLU A 209 14.30 12.37 3.99
C GLU A 209 14.73 11.27 3.01
N SER A 210 15.47 10.28 3.49
CA SER A 210 15.92 9.15 2.68
C SER A 210 14.74 8.30 2.18
N THR A 211 14.94 7.59 1.06
CA THR A 211 13.91 6.74 0.46
C THR A 211 13.35 5.73 1.46
N VAL A 212 14.21 5.09 2.26
CA VAL A 212 13.75 4.16 3.31
C VAL A 212 12.90 4.87 4.36
N SER A 213 13.31 6.05 4.85
CA SER A 213 12.55 6.80 5.86
C SER A 213 11.15 7.17 5.35
N LYS A 214 11.03 7.61 4.10
CA LYS A 214 9.74 7.91 3.47
C LYS A 214 8.87 6.66 3.28
N ILE A 215 9.44 5.54 2.86
CA ILE A 215 8.71 4.27 2.76
C ILE A 215 8.18 3.86 4.13
N LEU A 216 9.00 3.93 5.18
CA LEU A 216 8.59 3.60 6.55
C LEU A 216 7.46 4.49 7.02
N GLU A 217 7.57 5.81 6.81
CA GLU A 217 6.53 6.78 7.13
C GLU A 217 5.20 6.50 6.39
N LEU A 218 5.26 6.21 5.08
CA LEU A 218 4.07 5.87 4.29
C LEU A 218 3.36 4.63 4.83
N VAL A 219 4.08 3.59 5.21
CA VAL A 219 3.49 2.36 5.75
C VAL A 219 2.99 2.57 7.17
N GLU A 220 3.70 3.30 8.00
CA GLU A 220 3.28 3.62 9.37
C GLU A 220 2.02 4.50 9.37
N ASN A 221 1.98 5.52 8.51
CA ASN A 221 0.85 6.41 8.35
C ASN A 221 -0.32 5.78 7.55
N SER A 222 -0.09 4.69 6.82
CA SER A 222 -1.15 3.99 6.06
C SER A 222 -2.32 3.52 6.94
N SER A 223 -2.06 3.33 8.23
CA SER A 223 -3.09 2.98 9.20
C SER A 223 -4.01 4.14 9.61
N SER A 224 -3.66 5.38 9.28
CA SER A 224 -4.44 6.58 9.65
C SER A 224 -5.64 6.83 8.74
N ARG A 225 -5.60 6.41 7.48
CA ARG A 225 -6.68 6.58 6.49
C ARG A 225 -7.54 5.33 6.43
N LYS A 226 -8.64 5.35 7.20
CA LYS A 226 -9.57 4.22 7.33
C LYS A 226 -10.37 3.97 6.06
N SER A 227 -10.62 2.70 5.76
CA SER A 227 -11.52 2.28 4.70
C SER A 227 -12.99 2.53 5.05
N ARG A 228 -13.86 2.55 4.03
CA ARG A 228 -15.32 2.60 4.26
C ARG A 228 -15.82 1.41 5.08
N SER A 229 -15.19 0.25 4.91
CA SER A 229 -15.52 -0.96 5.67
C SER A 229 -15.18 -0.81 7.15
N GLU A 230 -14.07 -0.15 7.49
CA GLU A 230 -13.71 0.15 8.89
C GLU A 230 -14.66 1.20 9.51
N ASP A 231 -15.03 2.23 8.74
CA ASP A 231 -16.01 3.23 9.17
C ASP A 231 -17.40 2.63 9.35
N PHE A 232 -17.80 1.70 8.47
CA PHE A 232 -19.05 0.96 8.59
C PHE A 232 -19.12 0.21 9.91
N ILE A 233 -18.04 -0.47 10.32
CA ILE A 233 -18.01 -1.20 11.60
C ILE A 233 -18.13 -0.26 12.79
N ALA A 234 -17.45 0.88 12.75
CA ALA A 234 -17.56 1.87 13.82
C ALA A 234 -18.99 2.43 13.94
N LYS A 235 -19.66 2.68 12.82
CA LYS A 235 -21.07 3.09 12.76
C LYS A 235 -22.01 1.96 13.19
N PHE A 236 -21.76 0.73 12.70
CA PHE A 236 -22.53 -0.45 13.06
C PHE A 236 -22.49 -0.70 14.57
N ALA A 237 -21.30 -0.72 15.18
CA ALA A 237 -21.16 -0.92 16.62
C ALA A 237 -21.94 0.12 17.43
N ARG A 238 -21.95 1.38 17.00
CA ARG A 238 -22.68 2.47 17.67
C ARG A 238 -24.20 2.26 17.69
N ILE A 239 -24.77 1.64 16.66
CA ILE A 239 -26.21 1.36 16.56
C ILE A 239 -26.52 -0.01 17.16
N TYR A 240 -25.70 -1.00 16.86
CA TYR A 240 -25.90 -2.39 17.26
C TYR A 240 -25.93 -2.56 18.79
N THR A 241 -24.99 -1.96 19.51
CA THR A 241 -24.88 -2.17 20.98
C THR A 241 -26.09 -1.67 21.75
N PRO A 242 -26.63 -0.45 21.52
CA PRO A 242 -27.89 -0.04 22.14
C PRO A 242 -29.08 -0.96 21.82
N VAL A 243 -29.22 -1.36 20.54
CA VAL A 243 -30.29 -2.28 20.11
C VAL A 243 -30.21 -3.60 20.86
N VAL A 244 -29.03 -4.16 21.02
CA VAL A 244 -28.81 -5.38 21.80
C VAL A 244 -29.15 -5.19 23.26
N CYS A 245 -28.74 -4.09 23.91
CA CYS A 245 -29.06 -3.81 25.30
C CYS A 245 -30.57 -3.72 25.53
N TYR A 246 -31.29 -3.00 24.66
CA TYR A 246 -32.75 -2.90 24.76
C TYR A 246 -33.43 -4.25 24.45
N SER A 247 -32.92 -5.03 23.52
CA SER A 247 -33.44 -6.37 23.24
C SER A 247 -33.23 -7.33 24.41
N ALA A 248 -32.07 -7.28 25.06
CA ALA A 248 -31.81 -8.06 26.28
C ALA A 248 -32.74 -7.65 27.42
N LEU A 249 -32.95 -6.34 27.61
CA LEU A 249 -33.89 -5.84 28.63
C LEU A 249 -35.33 -6.30 28.31
N ALA A 250 -35.73 -6.21 27.05
CA ALA A 250 -37.04 -6.72 26.61
C ALA A 250 -37.17 -8.23 26.85
N LEU A 251 -36.13 -9.01 26.59
CA LEU A 251 -36.09 -10.46 26.84
C LEU A 251 -36.18 -10.77 28.34
N ALA A 252 -35.60 -9.94 29.21
CA ALA A 252 -35.68 -10.13 30.67
C ALA A 252 -37.06 -9.83 31.23
N ILE A 253 -37.84 -8.89 30.63
CA ILE A 253 -39.07 -8.37 31.21
C ILE A 253 -40.32 -8.90 30.49
N ILE A 254 -40.39 -8.86 29.17
CA ILE A 254 -41.62 -9.12 28.42
C ILE A 254 -42.12 -10.58 28.59
N PRO A 255 -41.31 -11.63 28.42
CA PRO A 255 -41.80 -12.99 28.56
C PRO A 255 -42.27 -13.32 29.98
N PRO A 256 -41.56 -12.94 31.10
CA PRO A 256 -42.07 -13.12 32.44
C PRO A 256 -43.43 -12.45 32.68
N VAL A 257 -43.58 -11.20 32.19
CA VAL A 257 -44.84 -10.44 32.33
C VAL A 257 -45.98 -11.13 31.56
N ILE A 258 -45.75 -11.56 30.31
CA ILE A 258 -46.75 -12.29 29.53
C ILE A 258 -47.18 -13.57 30.24
N ARG A 259 -46.23 -14.33 30.82
CA ARG A 259 -46.50 -15.55 31.56
C ARG A 259 -47.35 -15.26 32.81
N LEU A 260 -47.02 -14.20 33.59
CA LEU A 260 -47.77 -13.78 34.75
C LEU A 260 -49.21 -13.37 34.38
N VAL A 261 -49.39 -12.60 33.30
CA VAL A 261 -50.72 -12.21 32.82
C VAL A 261 -51.51 -13.44 32.35
N GLY A 262 -50.83 -14.45 31.81
CA GLY A 262 -51.42 -15.75 31.45
C GLY A 262 -51.69 -16.69 32.62
N GLY A 263 -51.48 -16.25 33.88
CA GLY A 263 -51.70 -17.09 35.07
C GLY A 263 -50.63 -18.15 35.31
N MET A 264 -49.49 -18.07 34.65
CA MET A 264 -48.36 -18.97 34.81
C MET A 264 -47.26 -18.34 35.67
N ASP A 265 -46.37 -19.15 36.23
CA ASP A 265 -45.17 -18.64 36.90
C ASP A 265 -44.28 -17.85 35.95
N GLY A 266 -43.84 -16.66 36.34
CA GLY A 266 -43.06 -15.74 35.50
C GLY A 266 -41.67 -16.25 35.11
N GLN A 267 -41.08 -17.17 35.88
CA GLN A 267 -39.73 -17.72 35.66
C GLN A 267 -38.68 -16.63 35.44
N TRP A 268 -38.70 -15.58 36.28
CA TRP A 268 -37.80 -14.41 36.15
C TRP A 268 -36.34 -14.78 36.11
N GLU A 269 -35.89 -15.73 36.90
CA GLU A 269 -34.51 -16.18 36.99
C GLU A 269 -34.03 -16.69 35.62
N GLN A 270 -34.84 -17.53 34.99
CA GLN A 270 -34.51 -18.12 33.70
C GLN A 270 -34.44 -17.06 32.57
N TRP A 271 -35.36 -16.10 32.55
CA TRP A 271 -35.37 -15.06 31.52
C TRP A 271 -34.28 -14.02 31.73
N VAL A 272 -33.95 -13.68 32.99
CA VAL A 272 -32.78 -12.83 33.31
C VAL A 272 -31.50 -13.52 32.91
N TYR A 273 -31.34 -14.83 33.19
CA TYR A 273 -30.19 -15.61 32.77
C TYR A 273 -30.04 -15.60 31.23
N ARG A 274 -31.13 -15.82 30.48
CA ARG A 274 -31.12 -15.73 29.02
C ARG A 274 -30.75 -14.34 28.53
N ALA A 275 -31.25 -13.29 29.15
CA ALA A 275 -30.93 -11.91 28.81
C ALA A 275 -29.45 -11.59 29.06
N LEU A 276 -28.87 -12.05 30.16
CA LEU A 276 -27.44 -11.90 30.43
C LEU A 276 -26.57 -12.67 29.43
N THR A 277 -26.97 -13.91 29.12
CA THR A 277 -26.30 -14.73 28.06
C THR A 277 -26.39 -14.06 26.70
N PHE A 278 -27.54 -13.47 26.37
CA PHE A 278 -27.75 -12.69 25.15
C PHE A 278 -26.82 -11.49 25.07
N LEU A 279 -26.61 -10.76 26.18
CA LEU A 279 -25.65 -9.65 26.25
C LEU A 279 -24.21 -10.12 26.00
N VAL A 280 -23.78 -11.19 26.65
CA VAL A 280 -22.43 -11.76 26.46
C VAL A 280 -22.20 -12.15 24.99
N THR A 281 -23.19 -12.86 24.41
CA THR A 281 -23.09 -13.35 23.04
C THR A 281 -23.06 -12.23 22.01
N SER A 282 -23.54 -11.04 22.34
CA SER A 282 -23.73 -9.96 21.37
C SER A 282 -22.45 -9.18 21.02
N CYS A 283 -21.31 -9.37 21.69
CA CYS A 283 -20.08 -8.64 21.37
C CYS A 283 -19.63 -8.88 19.90
N PRO A 284 -19.49 -7.86 19.04
CA PRO A 284 -19.04 -8.03 17.67
C PRO A 284 -17.51 -8.20 17.56
N CYS A 285 -16.87 -8.85 18.55
CA CYS A 285 -15.41 -8.91 18.72
C CYS A 285 -14.68 -9.43 17.48
N ALA A 286 -15.22 -10.46 16.82
CA ALA A 286 -14.65 -11.03 15.61
C ALA A 286 -14.55 -10.02 14.45
N LEU A 287 -15.55 -9.14 14.30
CA LEU A 287 -15.57 -8.11 13.23
C LEU A 287 -14.57 -6.98 13.52
N VAL A 288 -14.61 -6.47 14.77
CA VAL A 288 -13.76 -5.35 15.19
C VAL A 288 -12.27 -5.68 15.03
N VAL A 289 -11.91 -6.97 15.18
CA VAL A 289 -10.51 -7.42 15.08
C VAL A 289 -10.13 -7.84 13.68
N SER A 290 -10.94 -8.69 13.03
CA SER A 290 -10.52 -9.35 11.81
C SER A 290 -10.46 -8.41 10.61
N ILE A 291 -11.25 -7.34 10.59
CA ILE A 291 -11.32 -6.43 9.45
C ILE A 291 -10.09 -5.52 9.36
N PRO A 292 -9.72 -4.75 10.42
CA PRO A 292 -8.45 -4.01 10.38
C PRO A 292 -7.25 -4.93 10.14
N LEU A 293 -7.26 -6.13 10.75
CA LEU A 293 -6.20 -7.11 10.54
C LEU A 293 -6.09 -7.58 9.08
N SER A 294 -7.23 -7.75 8.38
CA SER A 294 -7.24 -8.10 6.95
C SER A 294 -6.63 -6.99 6.11
N PHE A 295 -6.95 -5.73 6.38
CA PHE A 295 -6.36 -4.57 5.70
C PHE A 295 -4.87 -4.46 5.98
N PHE A 296 -4.44 -4.58 7.23
CA PHE A 296 -3.02 -4.59 7.57
C PHE A 296 -2.26 -5.72 6.86
N ALA A 297 -2.86 -6.91 6.82
CA ALA A 297 -2.28 -8.05 6.11
C ALA A 297 -2.21 -7.81 4.59
N GLY A 298 -3.23 -7.17 4.00
CA GLY A 298 -3.27 -6.80 2.59
C GLY A 298 -2.21 -5.75 2.23
N ILE A 299 -2.09 -4.68 3.03
CA ILE A 299 -1.06 -3.64 2.85
C ILE A 299 0.34 -4.24 3.01
N GLY A 300 0.57 -5.06 4.05
CA GLY A 300 1.86 -5.71 4.26
C GLY A 300 2.22 -6.69 3.14
N GLY A 301 1.24 -7.43 2.62
CA GLY A 301 1.44 -8.31 1.46
C GLY A 301 1.78 -7.53 0.19
N ALA A 302 1.12 -6.39 -0.06
CA ALA A 302 1.41 -5.51 -1.18
C ALA A 302 2.81 -4.88 -1.07
N SER A 303 3.16 -4.39 0.12
CA SER A 303 4.48 -3.79 0.39
C SER A 303 5.63 -4.79 0.15
N HIS A 304 5.45 -6.06 0.50
CA HIS A 304 6.42 -7.12 0.22
C HIS A 304 6.69 -7.33 -1.28
N GLU A 305 5.73 -6.98 -2.13
CA GLU A 305 5.83 -7.07 -3.58
C GLU A 305 6.20 -5.72 -4.23
N GLY A 306 6.72 -4.77 -3.45
CA GLY A 306 7.11 -3.44 -3.93
C GLY A 306 5.95 -2.49 -4.23
N ILE A 307 4.74 -2.77 -3.73
CA ILE A 307 3.53 -1.96 -3.94
C ILE A 307 3.19 -1.26 -2.63
N LEU A 308 3.44 0.03 -2.53
CA LEU A 308 3.17 0.83 -1.34
C LEU A 308 1.79 1.47 -1.42
N LEU A 309 1.00 1.29 -0.38
CA LEU A 309 -0.36 1.82 -0.27
C LEU A 309 -0.43 2.82 0.90
N LYS A 310 -0.88 4.04 0.66
CA LYS A 310 -0.99 5.08 1.68
C LYS A 310 -2.17 4.91 2.65
N GLY A 311 -2.99 3.86 2.48
CA GLY A 311 -4.12 3.62 3.37
C GLY A 311 -5.00 2.44 2.99
N SER A 312 -5.80 1.96 3.95
CA SER A 312 -6.77 0.88 3.73
C SER A 312 -7.91 1.28 2.79
N ASN A 313 -8.27 2.58 2.75
CA ASN A 313 -9.23 3.13 1.80
C ASN A 313 -8.78 2.94 0.34
N TYR A 314 -7.48 3.01 0.07
CA TYR A 314 -6.96 2.82 -1.28
C TYR A 314 -6.98 1.37 -1.73
N LEU A 315 -6.82 0.40 -0.81
CA LEU A 315 -7.09 -1.02 -1.09
C LEU A 315 -8.55 -1.22 -1.53
N GLU A 316 -9.49 -0.60 -0.83
CA GLU A 316 -10.90 -0.69 -1.18
C GLU A 316 -11.17 -0.05 -2.56
N THR A 317 -10.60 1.12 -2.83
CA THR A 317 -10.74 1.82 -4.11
C THR A 317 -10.12 1.00 -5.25
N LEU A 318 -8.89 0.48 -5.11
CA LEU A 318 -8.23 -0.38 -6.09
C LEU A 318 -9.06 -1.62 -6.44
N SER A 319 -9.74 -2.22 -5.46
CA SER A 319 -10.58 -3.39 -5.72
C SER A 319 -11.72 -3.12 -6.69
N GLN A 320 -12.17 -1.84 -6.78
CA GLN A 320 -13.28 -1.36 -7.58
C GLN A 320 -12.84 -0.71 -8.90
N VAL A 321 -11.54 -0.67 -9.19
CA VAL A 321 -11.02 -0.08 -10.43
C VAL A 321 -11.54 -0.85 -11.64
N LYS A 322 -12.13 -0.09 -12.57
CA LYS A 322 -12.67 -0.55 -13.84
C LYS A 322 -12.07 0.18 -15.05
N THR A 323 -11.53 1.37 -14.82
CA THR A 323 -10.84 2.17 -15.84
C THR A 323 -9.44 2.49 -15.35
N VAL A 324 -8.43 2.23 -16.20
CA VAL A 324 -7.05 2.62 -15.94
C VAL A 324 -6.60 3.58 -17.03
N VAL A 325 -6.17 4.76 -16.61
CA VAL A 325 -5.67 5.82 -17.48
C VAL A 325 -4.17 5.93 -17.28
N PHE A 326 -3.42 5.88 -18.36
CA PHE A 326 -1.97 5.95 -18.35
C PHE A 326 -1.48 7.27 -18.94
N ASP A 327 -0.49 7.89 -18.32
CA ASP A 327 0.41 8.72 -19.09
C ASP A 327 1.27 7.84 -20.01
N LYS A 328 1.70 8.35 -21.16
CA LYS A 328 2.55 7.59 -22.08
C LYS A 328 4.01 7.58 -21.58
N THR A 329 4.57 8.78 -21.44
CA THR A 329 6.02 8.97 -21.24
C THR A 329 6.44 8.61 -19.82
N GLY A 330 7.51 7.80 -19.67
CA GLY A 330 7.97 7.33 -18.37
C GLY A 330 7.08 6.27 -17.71
N THR A 331 5.87 6.03 -18.22
CA THR A 331 4.89 5.07 -17.68
C THR A 331 4.75 3.82 -18.53
N LEU A 332 4.29 3.95 -19.78
CA LEU A 332 4.24 2.86 -20.76
C LEU A 332 5.51 2.77 -21.60
N THR A 333 6.27 3.85 -21.61
CA THR A 333 7.58 3.96 -22.25
C THR A 333 8.66 4.19 -21.19
N LYS A 334 9.92 4.06 -21.59
CA LYS A 334 11.07 4.26 -20.69
C LYS A 334 11.37 5.73 -20.37
N GLY A 335 10.72 6.69 -21.06
CA GLY A 335 11.07 8.10 -21.01
C GLY A 335 12.47 8.40 -21.59
N VAL A 336 13.04 7.44 -22.30
CA VAL A 336 14.34 7.55 -22.95
C VAL A 336 14.13 7.57 -24.44
N PHE A 337 14.56 8.65 -25.08
CA PHE A 337 14.53 8.76 -26.51
C PHE A 337 15.71 7.99 -27.11
N GLU A 338 15.46 7.15 -28.10
CA GLU A 338 16.50 6.42 -28.84
C GLU A 338 16.33 6.62 -30.35
N VAL A 339 17.45 6.60 -31.06
CA VAL A 339 17.45 6.59 -32.52
C VAL A 339 16.90 5.23 -32.95
N THR A 340 15.76 5.23 -33.61
CA THR A 340 15.06 4.01 -34.05
C THR A 340 15.26 3.72 -35.53
N ALA A 341 15.56 4.74 -36.34
CA ALA A 341 15.90 4.57 -37.74
C ALA A 341 16.74 5.77 -38.22
N VAL A 342 17.63 5.49 -39.18
CA VAL A 342 18.37 6.49 -39.94
C VAL A 342 18.06 6.26 -41.41
N HIS A 343 17.50 7.26 -42.06
CA HIS A 343 17.17 7.23 -43.47
C HIS A 343 18.10 8.23 -44.19
N HIS A 344 18.97 7.73 -44.97
CA HIS A 344 19.98 8.52 -45.69
C HIS A 344 19.69 8.59 -47.20
N SER A 345 20.25 9.59 -47.86
CA SER A 345 20.30 9.67 -49.34
C SER A 345 21.67 9.25 -49.86
N ASP A 346 22.54 10.23 -50.12
CA ASP A 346 23.88 9.97 -50.67
C ASP A 346 24.99 9.84 -49.62
N MET A 347 24.68 10.15 -48.37
CA MET A 347 25.64 10.09 -47.26
C MET A 347 25.51 8.77 -46.50
N ASP A 348 26.61 8.19 -46.04
CA ASP A 348 26.63 7.00 -45.19
C ASP A 348 25.89 7.23 -43.85
N GLU A 349 25.14 6.23 -43.40
CA GLU A 349 24.34 6.26 -42.20
C GLU A 349 25.15 6.67 -40.95
N GLN A 350 26.34 6.07 -40.77
CA GLN A 350 27.22 6.39 -39.65
C GLN A 350 27.71 7.83 -39.68
N LYS A 351 27.99 8.35 -40.87
CA LYS A 351 28.46 9.73 -41.07
C LYS A 351 27.32 10.73 -40.82
N LEU A 352 26.10 10.39 -41.23
CA LEU A 352 24.91 11.21 -40.95
C LEU A 352 24.66 11.32 -39.45
N LEU A 353 24.76 10.20 -38.74
CA LEU A 353 24.60 10.16 -37.26
C LEU A 353 25.76 10.90 -36.56
N GLU A 354 27.01 10.77 -37.05
CA GLU A 354 28.16 11.52 -36.55
C GLU A 354 27.92 13.04 -36.63
N TYR A 355 27.52 13.51 -37.81
CA TYR A 355 27.29 14.94 -38.04
C TYR A 355 26.12 15.46 -37.19
N ALA A 356 25.04 14.67 -37.02
CA ALA A 356 23.94 15.00 -36.14
C ALA A 356 24.40 15.14 -34.69
N ALA A 357 25.16 14.16 -34.16
CA ALA A 357 25.67 14.15 -32.81
C ALA A 357 26.66 15.29 -32.53
N LEU A 358 27.50 15.63 -33.51
CA LEU A 358 28.43 16.76 -33.41
C LEU A 358 27.69 18.11 -33.46
N ALA A 359 26.75 18.31 -34.41
CA ALA A 359 25.99 19.56 -34.50
C ALA A 359 25.20 19.86 -33.20
N GLU A 360 24.68 18.83 -32.58
CA GLU A 360 23.92 18.90 -31.33
C GLU A 360 24.76 18.81 -30.03
N CYS A 361 26.10 18.92 -30.14
CA CYS A 361 27.01 18.67 -29.01
C CYS A 361 26.92 19.70 -27.88
N ALA A 362 26.37 20.87 -28.11
CA ALA A 362 26.21 21.93 -27.14
C ALA A 362 24.83 21.91 -26.46
N SER A 363 23.86 21.23 -27.04
CA SER A 363 22.47 21.19 -26.52
C SER A 363 22.32 20.15 -25.41
N SER A 364 21.61 20.53 -24.36
CA SER A 364 21.22 19.62 -23.27
C SER A 364 19.88 18.91 -23.52
N HIS A 365 19.27 19.12 -24.67
CA HIS A 365 17.98 18.55 -25.02
C HIS A 365 18.01 17.01 -25.05
N PRO A 366 16.95 16.30 -24.61
CA PRO A 366 16.91 14.83 -24.62
C PRO A 366 17.20 14.22 -26.00
N ILE A 367 16.75 14.85 -27.06
CA ILE A 367 17.03 14.47 -28.45
C ILE A 367 18.54 14.47 -28.73
N SER A 368 19.22 15.53 -28.32
CA SER A 368 20.67 15.69 -28.54
C SER A 368 21.46 14.61 -27.81
N ARG A 369 21.05 14.28 -26.56
CA ARG A 369 21.64 13.16 -25.81
C ARG A 369 21.43 11.81 -26.52
N SER A 370 20.26 11.62 -27.13
CA SER A 370 19.97 10.38 -27.90
C SER A 370 20.85 10.23 -29.10
N LEU A 371 21.09 11.31 -29.85
CA LEU A 371 22.01 11.32 -31.00
C LEU A 371 23.45 11.01 -30.58
N GLN A 372 23.92 11.66 -29.50
CA GLN A 372 25.26 11.43 -28.95
C GLN A 372 25.42 9.99 -28.43
N LYS A 373 24.41 9.45 -27.74
CA LYS A 373 24.41 8.05 -27.30
C LYS A 373 24.44 7.06 -28.44
N ALA A 374 23.65 7.30 -29.49
CA ALA A 374 23.59 6.46 -30.67
C ALA A 374 24.92 6.49 -31.46
N TYR A 375 25.58 7.66 -31.54
CA TYR A 375 26.93 7.77 -32.13
C TYR A 375 27.95 6.92 -31.37
N GLY A 376 27.86 6.80 -30.04
CA GLY A 376 28.65 5.86 -29.24
C GLY A 376 30.14 6.13 -29.13
N LYS A 377 30.62 7.27 -29.63
CA LYS A 377 32.01 7.69 -29.54
C LYS A 377 32.13 9.02 -28.78
N ALA A 378 33.31 9.32 -28.28
CA ALA A 378 33.57 10.61 -27.62
C ALA A 378 33.34 11.76 -28.59
N ILE A 379 32.60 12.77 -28.14
CA ILE A 379 32.32 13.99 -28.92
C ILE A 379 33.54 14.92 -28.88
N ASP A 380 34.19 15.09 -30.01
CA ASP A 380 35.27 16.04 -30.15
C ASP A 380 34.71 17.41 -30.56
N ARG A 381 34.55 18.28 -29.58
CA ARG A 381 34.02 19.64 -29.77
C ARG A 381 34.92 20.53 -30.61
N SER A 382 36.22 20.21 -30.78
CA SER A 382 37.13 21.00 -31.59
C SER A 382 36.80 20.94 -33.08
N ARG A 383 36.04 19.93 -33.51
CA ARG A 383 35.56 19.73 -34.88
C ARG A 383 34.35 20.59 -35.24
N VAL A 384 33.75 21.30 -34.23
CA VAL A 384 32.50 22.02 -34.41
C VAL A 384 32.69 23.51 -34.12
N THR A 385 32.25 24.33 -35.05
CA THR A 385 32.25 25.81 -34.92
C THR A 385 30.89 26.36 -35.33
N ASP A 386 30.66 27.64 -35.04
CA ASP A 386 29.47 28.41 -35.46
C ASP A 386 28.11 27.73 -35.12
N ILE A 387 27.99 27.17 -33.93
CA ILE A 387 26.74 26.56 -33.44
C ILE A 387 25.68 27.64 -33.22
N GLN A 388 24.56 27.54 -33.92
CA GLN A 388 23.40 28.42 -33.75
C GLN A 388 22.15 27.56 -33.51
N GLU A 389 21.56 27.73 -32.33
CA GLU A 389 20.31 27.06 -31.99
C GLU A 389 19.12 27.97 -32.35
N SER A 390 18.23 27.44 -33.16
CA SER A 390 16.96 28.07 -33.50
C SER A 390 15.84 27.43 -32.69
N SER A 391 15.33 28.12 -31.66
CA SER A 391 14.35 27.58 -30.72
C SER A 391 13.11 27.04 -31.46
N GLY A 392 12.77 25.77 -31.19
CA GLY A 392 11.64 25.08 -31.80
C GLY A 392 11.84 24.68 -33.27
N HIS A 393 13.05 24.86 -33.86
CA HIS A 393 13.36 24.49 -35.24
C HIS A 393 14.48 23.48 -35.31
N GLY A 394 15.61 23.69 -34.59
CA GLY A 394 16.77 22.82 -34.61
C GLY A 394 18.08 23.60 -34.45
N VAL A 395 19.16 23.02 -34.89
CA VAL A 395 20.55 23.55 -34.78
C VAL A 395 21.20 23.60 -36.12
N THR A 396 21.98 24.66 -36.37
CA THR A 396 22.93 24.75 -37.47
C THR A 396 24.34 24.89 -36.88
N ALA A 397 25.33 24.24 -37.49
CA ALA A 397 26.72 24.27 -37.06
C ALA A 397 27.66 24.01 -38.25
N VAL A 398 28.92 24.37 -38.08
CA VAL A 398 29.98 23.95 -39.03
C VAL A 398 30.74 22.78 -38.41
N VAL A 399 30.67 21.61 -39.03
CA VAL A 399 31.30 20.36 -38.59
C VAL A 399 32.33 19.95 -39.62
N ASP A 400 33.61 19.83 -39.24
CA ASP A 400 34.74 19.53 -40.15
C ASP A 400 34.80 20.43 -41.39
N GLY A 401 34.36 21.68 -41.27
CA GLY A 401 34.31 22.63 -42.36
C GLY A 401 33.05 22.56 -43.24
N HIS A 402 32.12 21.64 -42.96
CA HIS A 402 30.84 21.50 -43.66
C HIS A 402 29.71 22.20 -42.87
N ALA A 403 28.87 22.94 -43.59
CA ALA A 403 27.67 23.53 -42.99
C ALA A 403 26.60 22.45 -42.75
N VAL A 404 26.33 22.11 -41.48
CA VAL A 404 25.37 21.08 -41.07
C VAL A 404 24.15 21.74 -40.46
N ALA A 405 22.96 21.33 -40.91
CA ALA A 405 21.69 21.69 -40.27
C ALA A 405 20.96 20.43 -39.81
N ALA A 406 20.59 20.40 -38.54
CA ALA A 406 19.83 19.33 -37.89
C ALA A 406 18.57 19.89 -37.26
N GLY A 407 17.37 19.46 -37.68
CA GLY A 407 16.14 20.00 -37.14
C GLY A 407 14.87 19.44 -37.76
N ASN A 408 13.75 20.08 -37.42
CA ASN A 408 12.44 19.67 -37.95
C ASN A 408 12.22 20.22 -39.40
N SER A 409 11.07 19.86 -39.97
CA SER A 409 10.70 20.33 -41.31
C SER A 409 10.66 21.86 -41.45
N LYS A 410 10.36 22.59 -40.36
CA LYS A 410 10.34 24.07 -40.36
C LYS A 410 11.73 24.65 -40.59
N LEU A 411 12.78 24.03 -40.02
CA LEU A 411 14.15 24.44 -40.26
C LEU A 411 14.52 24.24 -41.73
N MET A 412 14.14 23.13 -42.35
CA MET A 412 14.40 22.87 -43.75
C MET A 412 13.73 23.90 -44.67
N VAL A 413 12.47 24.23 -44.36
CA VAL A 413 11.72 25.30 -45.07
C VAL A 413 12.38 26.65 -44.90
N GLN A 414 12.83 27.00 -43.70
CA GLN A 414 13.52 28.27 -43.41
C GLN A 414 14.83 28.41 -44.19
N LEU A 415 15.53 27.32 -44.35
CA LEU A 415 16.80 27.26 -45.10
C LEU A 415 16.58 27.07 -46.63
N GLY A 416 15.33 26.91 -47.10
CA GLY A 416 15.01 26.69 -48.50
C GLY A 416 15.46 25.33 -49.04
N ILE A 417 15.65 24.33 -48.16
CA ILE A 417 16.14 23.00 -48.53
C ILE A 417 14.93 22.07 -48.74
N PRO A 418 14.81 21.44 -49.92
CA PRO A 418 13.78 20.43 -50.16
C PRO A 418 14.06 19.19 -49.30
N TYR A 419 13.05 18.68 -48.62
CA TYR A 419 13.17 17.50 -47.76
C TYR A 419 12.14 16.44 -48.15
N HIS A 420 12.36 15.20 -47.73
CA HIS A 420 11.43 14.10 -47.93
C HIS A 420 10.60 13.84 -46.68
N ASP A 421 9.27 13.69 -46.83
CA ASP A 421 8.41 13.29 -45.76
C ASP A 421 8.71 11.86 -45.33
N CYS A 422 8.81 11.67 -44.01
CA CYS A 422 9.02 10.36 -43.43
C CYS A 422 7.70 9.77 -42.92
N HIS A 423 7.47 8.49 -43.26
CA HIS A 423 6.29 7.75 -42.78
C HIS A 423 6.53 7.01 -41.47
N SER A 424 7.76 6.98 -40.95
CA SER A 424 8.12 6.36 -39.68
C SER A 424 7.45 7.08 -38.49
N VAL A 425 7.24 6.33 -37.41
CA VAL A 425 6.61 6.84 -36.19
C VAL A 425 7.72 7.35 -35.26
N GLY A 426 7.70 8.63 -34.94
CA GLY A 426 8.69 9.26 -34.08
C GLY A 426 8.91 10.74 -34.38
N THR A 427 9.83 11.35 -33.63
CA THR A 427 10.34 12.69 -33.91
C THR A 427 11.35 12.60 -35.03
N ILE A 428 11.11 13.31 -36.12
CA ILE A 428 11.94 13.29 -37.28
C ILE A 428 12.91 14.48 -37.22
N ILE A 429 14.19 14.19 -37.28
CA ILE A 429 15.26 15.18 -37.44
C ILE A 429 15.79 15.11 -38.86
N HIS A 430 15.46 16.11 -39.65
CA HIS A 430 15.98 16.28 -40.99
C HIS A 430 17.41 16.81 -40.93
N MET A 431 18.26 16.26 -41.76
CA MET A 431 19.67 16.60 -41.87
C MET A 431 19.97 17.20 -43.22
N ALA A 432 20.68 18.30 -43.21
CA ALA A 432 21.25 18.87 -44.44
C ALA A 432 22.73 19.20 -44.24
N VAL A 433 23.50 19.00 -45.28
CA VAL A 433 24.96 19.26 -45.31
C VAL A 433 25.26 20.09 -46.57
N ASP A 434 25.97 21.20 -46.38
CA ASP A 434 26.33 22.15 -47.44
C ASP A 434 25.12 22.61 -48.30
N GLY A 435 23.96 22.80 -47.64
CA GLY A 435 22.73 23.22 -48.31
C GLY A 435 21.98 22.13 -49.08
N GLN A 436 22.44 20.89 -49.05
CA GLN A 436 21.79 19.75 -49.67
C GLN A 436 21.16 18.83 -48.60
N TYR A 437 19.99 18.27 -48.91
CA TYR A 437 19.33 17.32 -48.01
C TYR A 437 20.11 16.00 -47.95
N ALA A 438 20.55 15.62 -46.75
CA ALA A 438 21.38 14.43 -46.55
C ALA A 438 20.60 13.22 -46.03
N GLY A 439 19.39 13.45 -45.48
CA GLY A 439 18.58 12.39 -44.91
C GLY A 439 17.81 12.84 -43.66
N HIS A 440 17.32 11.87 -42.92
CA HIS A 440 16.66 12.15 -41.64
C HIS A 440 16.86 11.02 -40.62
N ILE A 441 16.82 11.39 -39.34
CA ILE A 441 16.97 10.48 -38.23
C ILE A 441 15.63 10.46 -37.47
N VAL A 442 15.14 9.26 -37.17
CA VAL A 442 13.92 9.04 -36.44
C VAL A 442 14.25 8.71 -34.98
N ILE A 443 13.72 9.49 -34.08
CA ILE A 443 13.90 9.30 -32.64
C ILE A 443 12.54 9.02 -32.03
N SER A 444 12.46 7.95 -31.26
CA SER A 444 11.22 7.55 -30.56
C SER A 444 11.48 7.26 -29.09
N ASP A 445 10.48 7.48 -28.28
CA ASP A 445 10.48 7.01 -26.91
C ASP A 445 10.22 5.49 -26.90
N VAL A 446 11.05 4.74 -26.19
CA VAL A 446 11.07 3.28 -26.26
C VAL A 446 9.95 2.72 -25.37
N VAL A 447 9.06 1.94 -25.96
CA VAL A 447 8.03 1.19 -25.23
C VAL A 447 8.67 0.20 -24.27
N LYS A 448 8.16 0.11 -23.02
CA LYS A 448 8.65 -0.89 -22.06
C LYS A 448 8.33 -2.31 -22.55
N PRO A 449 9.25 -3.26 -22.42
CA PRO A 449 9.06 -4.63 -22.95
C PRO A 449 7.81 -5.32 -22.44
N ASN A 450 7.41 -5.01 -21.20
CA ASN A 450 6.29 -5.63 -20.52
C ASN A 450 4.98 -4.83 -20.61
N ALA A 451 4.95 -3.66 -21.26
CA ALA A 451 3.78 -2.79 -21.31
C ALA A 451 2.56 -3.47 -21.97
N LYS A 452 2.73 -4.11 -23.12
CA LYS A 452 1.64 -4.87 -23.78
C LYS A 452 1.09 -5.99 -22.90
N ALA A 453 1.99 -6.74 -22.26
CA ALA A 453 1.57 -7.82 -21.35
C ALA A 453 0.87 -7.27 -20.10
N ALA A 454 1.22 -6.07 -19.64
CA ALA A 454 0.55 -5.38 -18.53
C ALA A 454 -0.89 -4.99 -18.90
N ILE A 455 -1.12 -4.40 -20.08
CA ILE A 455 -2.48 -4.08 -20.56
C ILE A 455 -3.35 -5.35 -20.61
N ALA A 456 -2.82 -6.44 -21.18
CA ALA A 456 -3.53 -7.72 -21.21
C ALA A 456 -3.80 -8.28 -19.80
N ALA A 457 -2.87 -8.12 -18.86
CA ALA A 457 -3.06 -8.54 -17.46
C ALA A 457 -4.14 -7.72 -16.74
N LEU A 458 -4.25 -6.42 -17.04
CA LEU A 458 -5.31 -5.57 -16.49
C LEU A 458 -6.70 -6.00 -16.95
N HIS A 459 -6.89 -6.32 -18.23
CA HIS A 459 -8.15 -6.86 -18.72
C HIS A 459 -8.49 -8.20 -18.06
N LYS A 460 -7.50 -9.11 -17.90
CA LYS A 460 -7.68 -10.35 -17.14
C LYS A 460 -8.03 -10.10 -15.67
N ALA A 461 -7.47 -9.03 -15.08
CA ALA A 461 -7.85 -8.58 -13.74
C ALA A 461 -9.25 -7.93 -13.68
N GLY A 462 -9.99 -7.84 -14.79
CA GLY A 462 -11.35 -7.31 -14.85
C GLY A 462 -11.41 -5.78 -14.88
N VAL A 463 -10.37 -5.12 -15.41
CA VAL A 463 -10.40 -3.74 -15.88
C VAL A 463 -11.17 -3.74 -17.21
N GLU A 464 -12.15 -2.86 -17.32
CA GLU A 464 -13.07 -2.81 -18.47
C GLU A 464 -12.54 -1.88 -19.57
N LYS A 465 -11.73 -0.88 -19.18
CA LYS A 465 -11.23 0.12 -20.10
C LYS A 465 -9.82 0.57 -19.73
N THR A 466 -8.95 0.63 -20.72
CA THR A 466 -7.61 1.21 -20.65
C THR A 466 -7.53 2.44 -21.55
N VAL A 467 -6.98 3.55 -21.06
CA VAL A 467 -6.90 4.83 -21.77
C VAL A 467 -5.46 5.33 -21.70
N MET A 468 -4.95 5.85 -22.80
CA MET A 468 -3.62 6.50 -22.84
C MET A 468 -3.78 7.99 -23.10
N LEU A 469 -3.13 8.82 -22.29
CA LEU A 469 -3.03 10.28 -22.47
C LEU A 469 -1.60 10.64 -22.86
N THR A 470 -1.45 11.50 -23.87
CA THR A 470 -0.12 11.94 -24.30
C THR A 470 -0.15 13.33 -24.94
N GLY A 471 0.95 14.05 -24.84
CA GLY A 471 1.21 15.29 -25.58
C GLY A 471 1.70 15.06 -27.01
N ASP A 472 1.97 13.82 -27.41
CA ASP A 472 2.45 13.50 -28.75
C ASP A 472 1.41 13.77 -29.83
N THR A 473 1.88 13.84 -31.06
CA THR A 473 1.00 13.94 -32.25
C THR A 473 0.11 12.71 -32.37
N LYS A 474 -1.08 12.90 -32.91
CA LYS A 474 -2.07 11.84 -33.09
C LYS A 474 -1.50 10.59 -33.77
N LYS A 475 -0.67 10.76 -34.82
CA LYS A 475 -0.04 9.63 -35.54
C LYS A 475 0.82 8.75 -34.64
N VAL A 476 1.64 9.36 -33.78
CA VAL A 476 2.51 8.63 -32.82
C VAL A 476 1.67 7.96 -31.75
N ALA A 477 0.70 8.67 -31.21
CA ALA A 477 -0.17 8.17 -30.14
C ALA A 477 -1.00 6.96 -30.60
N ASP A 478 -1.61 7.03 -31.79
CA ASP A 478 -2.41 5.95 -32.37
C ASP A 478 -1.56 4.69 -32.64
N ALA A 479 -0.33 4.88 -33.13
CA ALA A 479 0.59 3.76 -33.39
C ALA A 479 1.00 3.03 -32.09
N VAL A 480 1.37 3.77 -31.06
CA VAL A 480 1.75 3.20 -29.74
C VAL A 480 0.53 2.53 -29.08
N ALA A 481 -0.64 3.14 -29.15
CA ALA A 481 -1.87 2.58 -28.59
C ALA A 481 -2.23 1.25 -29.28
N ALA A 482 -2.12 1.17 -30.61
CA ALA A 482 -2.37 -0.05 -31.37
C ALA A 482 -1.36 -1.16 -31.03
N GLU A 483 -0.07 -0.82 -30.88
CA GLU A 483 0.98 -1.76 -30.48
C GLU A 483 0.70 -2.37 -29.12
N LEU A 484 0.31 -1.53 -28.14
CA LEU A 484 0.05 -1.94 -26.76
C LEU A 484 -1.31 -2.60 -26.56
N GLY A 485 -2.27 -2.34 -27.43
CA GLY A 485 -3.66 -2.80 -27.31
C GLY A 485 -4.45 -2.00 -26.28
N VAL A 486 -4.22 -0.68 -26.21
CA VAL A 486 -4.99 0.25 -25.37
C VAL A 486 -6.31 0.56 -26.04
N ASP A 487 -7.41 0.62 -25.27
CA ASP A 487 -8.77 0.76 -25.83
C ASP A 487 -9.10 2.17 -26.34
N GLU A 488 -8.53 3.21 -25.71
CA GLU A 488 -8.78 4.62 -26.08
C GLU A 488 -7.50 5.44 -25.92
N VAL A 489 -7.27 6.39 -26.81
CA VAL A 489 -6.13 7.29 -26.77
C VAL A 489 -6.53 8.73 -26.99
N HIS A 490 -5.93 9.63 -26.21
CA HIS A 490 -6.05 11.09 -26.40
C HIS A 490 -4.64 11.66 -26.58
N SER A 491 -4.45 12.34 -27.70
CA SER A 491 -3.18 12.92 -28.15
C SER A 491 -3.18 14.43 -28.09
N GLU A 492 -2.02 15.05 -28.27
CA GLU A 492 -1.82 16.50 -28.37
C GLU A 492 -2.30 17.27 -27.14
N LEU A 493 -2.24 16.62 -25.95
CA LEU A 493 -2.71 17.18 -24.69
C LEU A 493 -1.64 18.01 -24.00
N LEU A 494 -2.01 19.20 -23.58
CA LEU A 494 -1.26 19.98 -22.61
C LEU A 494 -1.52 19.44 -21.18
N PRO A 495 -0.66 19.75 -20.19
CA PRO A 495 -0.85 19.26 -18.82
C PRO A 495 -2.24 19.57 -18.22
N GLY A 496 -2.81 20.74 -18.51
CA GLY A 496 -4.17 21.10 -18.08
C GLY A 496 -5.27 20.26 -18.77
N ASP A 497 -5.06 19.90 -20.04
CA ASP A 497 -6.02 19.10 -20.81
C ASP A 497 -6.07 17.66 -20.29
N LYS A 498 -4.95 17.10 -19.79
CA LYS A 498 -4.94 15.78 -19.15
C LYS A 498 -5.88 15.74 -17.95
N VAL A 499 -5.90 16.78 -17.11
CA VAL A 499 -6.80 16.88 -15.95
C VAL A 499 -8.26 16.90 -16.43
N ALA A 500 -8.57 17.74 -17.42
CA ALA A 500 -9.92 17.84 -17.97
C ALA A 500 -10.40 16.51 -18.56
N GLN A 501 -9.53 15.76 -19.25
CA GLN A 501 -9.86 14.43 -19.79
C GLN A 501 -10.14 13.42 -18.67
N VAL A 502 -9.34 13.40 -17.62
CA VAL A 502 -9.60 12.54 -16.45
C VAL A 502 -10.93 12.91 -15.79
N GLU A 503 -11.26 14.19 -15.62
CA GLU A 503 -12.56 14.63 -15.09
C GLU A 503 -13.73 14.19 -15.99
N GLN A 504 -13.57 14.25 -17.30
CA GLN A 504 -14.56 13.77 -18.24
C GLN A 504 -14.75 12.25 -18.13
N LEU A 505 -13.67 11.48 -18.00
CA LEU A 505 -13.73 10.03 -17.81
C LEU A 505 -14.37 9.67 -16.45
N LEU A 506 -14.07 10.41 -15.38
CA LEU A 506 -14.70 10.26 -14.07
C LEU A 506 -16.22 10.49 -14.14
N SER A 507 -16.66 11.51 -14.89
CA SER A 507 -18.09 11.83 -15.04
C SER A 507 -18.89 10.76 -15.80
N ARG A 508 -18.22 9.95 -16.63
CA ARG A 508 -18.83 8.85 -17.40
C ARG A 508 -18.93 7.55 -16.59
N GLN A 509 -18.31 7.47 -15.42
CA GLN A 509 -18.34 6.27 -14.60
C GLN A 509 -19.71 6.01 -14.00
N ARG A 510 -20.11 4.75 -13.90
CA ARG A 510 -21.40 4.34 -13.35
C ARG A 510 -21.22 3.50 -12.08
N GLY A 511 -22.09 3.74 -11.11
CA GLY A 511 -22.18 2.93 -9.90
C GLY A 511 -20.94 3.03 -9.00
N LYS A 512 -20.33 1.88 -8.68
CA LYS A 512 -19.13 1.79 -7.80
C LYS A 512 -17.82 1.71 -8.59
N ALA A 513 -17.87 1.82 -9.92
CA ALA A 513 -16.67 1.79 -10.74
C ALA A 513 -15.71 2.92 -10.36
N LYS A 514 -14.40 2.64 -10.36
CA LYS A 514 -13.34 3.58 -9.99
C LYS A 514 -12.33 3.71 -11.11
N LEU A 515 -11.74 4.90 -11.23
CA LEU A 515 -10.71 5.25 -12.19
C LEU A 515 -9.36 5.37 -11.48
N ALA A 516 -8.38 4.62 -11.98
CA ALA A 516 -6.98 4.79 -11.62
C ALA A 516 -6.27 5.62 -12.68
N PHE A 517 -5.47 6.59 -12.27
CA PHE A 517 -4.51 7.26 -13.14
C PHE A 517 -3.10 6.78 -12.78
N VAL A 518 -2.30 6.48 -13.81
CA VAL A 518 -0.93 5.97 -13.67
C VAL A 518 0.02 6.92 -14.39
N GLY A 519 1.02 7.43 -13.67
CA GLY A 519 2.01 8.35 -14.20
C GLY A 519 3.35 8.23 -13.49
N ASP A 520 4.37 8.95 -13.98
CA ASP A 520 5.71 9.02 -13.35
C ASP A 520 5.77 10.02 -12.18
N GLY A 521 4.75 10.86 -12.04
CA GLY A 521 4.48 11.75 -10.92
C GLY A 521 5.17 13.11 -10.94
N ILE A 522 6.17 13.33 -11.77
CA ILE A 522 6.87 14.64 -11.80
C ILE A 522 5.97 15.71 -12.43
N ASN A 523 5.39 15.39 -13.59
CA ASN A 523 4.54 16.32 -14.35
C ASN A 523 3.05 16.07 -14.13
N ASP A 524 2.69 14.90 -13.60
CA ASP A 524 1.31 14.42 -13.52
C ASP A 524 0.70 14.53 -12.12
N ALA A 525 1.40 15.16 -11.15
CA ALA A 525 0.90 15.32 -9.77
C ALA A 525 -0.53 15.90 -9.69
N PRO A 526 -0.94 16.89 -10.49
CA PRO A 526 -2.32 17.38 -10.49
C PRO A 526 -3.33 16.33 -10.97
N VAL A 527 -2.94 15.50 -11.94
CA VAL A 527 -3.79 14.45 -12.52
C VAL A 527 -3.90 13.26 -11.55
N LEU A 528 -2.78 12.85 -10.93
CA LEU A 528 -2.72 11.82 -9.88
C LEU A 528 -3.67 12.15 -8.73
N SER A 529 -3.65 13.40 -8.26
CA SER A 529 -4.51 13.85 -7.15
C SER A 529 -5.99 13.96 -7.54
N ARG A 530 -6.31 14.07 -8.82
CA ARG A 530 -7.68 14.26 -9.31
C ARG A 530 -8.41 12.93 -9.56
N ALA A 531 -7.70 11.87 -9.88
CA ALA A 531 -8.26 10.54 -10.08
C ALA A 531 -8.92 9.98 -8.81
N ASP A 532 -9.76 8.94 -8.93
CA ASP A 532 -10.24 8.20 -7.74
C ASP A 532 -9.07 7.55 -6.98
N ILE A 533 -8.01 7.18 -7.71
CA ILE A 533 -6.77 6.67 -7.15
C ILE A 533 -5.60 6.99 -8.09
N GLY A 534 -4.59 7.67 -7.57
CA GLY A 534 -3.35 7.98 -8.26
C GLY A 534 -2.29 6.91 -8.00
N ILE A 535 -1.66 6.40 -9.05
CA ILE A 535 -0.60 5.38 -8.99
C ILE A 535 0.66 5.97 -9.60
N ALA A 536 1.71 6.12 -8.80
CA ALA A 536 3.03 6.53 -9.28
C ALA A 536 3.89 5.31 -9.61
N MET A 537 4.59 5.35 -10.74
CA MET A 537 5.52 4.33 -11.20
C MET A 537 6.97 4.79 -11.06
N GLY A 538 7.88 3.84 -10.79
CA GLY A 538 9.32 4.10 -10.78
C GLY A 538 9.75 5.15 -9.75
N ALA A 539 9.04 5.26 -8.63
CA ALA A 539 9.15 6.36 -7.66
C ALA A 539 10.49 6.41 -6.90
N MET A 540 11.46 5.57 -7.25
CA MET A 540 12.77 5.54 -6.57
C MET A 540 13.61 6.82 -6.71
N GLY A 541 13.14 7.83 -7.47
CA GLY A 541 13.84 9.10 -7.66
C GLY A 541 12.98 10.36 -7.50
N SER A 542 11.65 10.25 -7.41
CA SER A 542 10.75 11.40 -7.40
C SER A 542 9.96 11.52 -6.10
N ASP A 543 10.42 12.39 -5.20
CA ASP A 543 9.71 12.73 -3.96
C ASP A 543 8.31 13.30 -4.22
N ALA A 544 8.17 14.11 -5.27
CA ALA A 544 6.89 14.70 -5.68
C ALA A 544 5.88 13.63 -6.13
N ALA A 545 6.34 12.58 -6.81
CA ALA A 545 5.50 11.45 -7.20
C ALA A 545 5.00 10.68 -5.99
N ILE A 546 5.92 10.39 -5.06
CA ILE A 546 5.59 9.71 -3.80
C ILE A 546 4.55 10.51 -3.03
N GLU A 547 4.67 11.84 -2.97
CA GLU A 547 3.76 12.69 -2.21
C GLU A 547 2.35 12.78 -2.85
N ALA A 548 2.29 12.90 -4.17
CA ALA A 548 1.03 13.10 -4.91
C ALA A 548 0.20 11.83 -5.09
N ALA A 549 0.83 10.65 -5.18
CA ALA A 549 0.15 9.38 -5.44
C ALA A 549 -0.44 8.75 -4.17
N ASP A 550 -1.48 7.93 -4.36
CA ASP A 550 -2.11 7.11 -3.31
C ASP A 550 -1.48 5.72 -3.22
N VAL A 551 -0.94 5.25 -4.35
CA VAL A 551 -0.22 4.00 -4.52
C VAL A 551 1.10 4.29 -5.20
N VAL A 552 2.18 3.72 -4.69
CA VAL A 552 3.52 3.87 -5.26
C VAL A 552 4.05 2.50 -5.64
N LEU A 553 4.41 2.32 -6.90
CA LEU A 553 5.10 1.14 -7.39
C LEU A 553 6.60 1.41 -7.34
N MET A 554 7.32 0.60 -6.57
CA MET A 554 8.75 0.80 -6.33
C MET A 554 9.61 0.41 -7.54
N ASP A 555 9.13 -0.56 -8.31
CA ASP A 555 9.71 -0.92 -9.58
C ASP A 555 9.03 -0.14 -10.74
N ASP A 556 9.69 -0.14 -11.89
CA ASP A 556 9.19 0.52 -13.07
C ASP A 556 8.39 -0.42 -13.99
N GLU A 557 7.72 -1.42 -13.38
CA GLU A 557 7.02 -2.50 -14.09
C GLU A 557 5.49 -2.30 -14.12
N PRO A 558 4.88 -2.00 -15.28
CA PRO A 558 3.43 -1.79 -15.40
C PRO A 558 2.56 -2.99 -14.97
N LYS A 559 3.12 -4.21 -14.99
CA LYS A 559 2.41 -5.42 -14.52
C LYS A 559 2.03 -5.39 -13.05
N GLN A 560 2.75 -4.62 -12.23
CA GLN A 560 2.45 -4.49 -10.80
C GLN A 560 1.09 -3.86 -10.53
N ILE A 561 0.55 -3.08 -11.47
CA ILE A 561 -0.79 -2.49 -11.36
C ILE A 561 -1.86 -3.60 -11.30
N ALA A 562 -1.79 -4.58 -12.21
CA ALA A 562 -2.71 -5.70 -12.22
C ALA A 562 -2.59 -6.52 -10.92
N LYS A 563 -1.36 -6.71 -10.42
CA LYS A 563 -1.09 -7.39 -9.15
C LYS A 563 -1.66 -6.62 -7.96
N ALA A 564 -1.51 -5.29 -7.93
CA ALA A 564 -2.11 -4.43 -6.90
C ALA A 564 -3.64 -4.58 -6.85
N ILE A 565 -4.30 -4.60 -8.01
CA ILE A 565 -5.75 -4.83 -8.13
C ILE A 565 -6.13 -6.23 -7.62
N HIS A 566 -5.38 -7.27 -7.97
CA HIS A 566 -5.63 -8.63 -7.49
C HIS A 566 -5.47 -8.77 -5.97
N ILE A 567 -4.40 -8.19 -5.40
CA ILE A 567 -4.17 -8.16 -3.94
C ILE A 567 -5.33 -7.47 -3.24
N SER A 568 -5.76 -6.33 -3.77
CA SER A 568 -6.86 -5.54 -3.22
C SER A 568 -8.18 -6.31 -3.24
N ARG A 569 -8.54 -6.95 -4.36
CA ARG A 569 -9.75 -7.76 -4.47
C ARG A 569 -9.74 -8.97 -3.54
N LYS A 570 -8.59 -9.64 -3.41
CA LYS A 570 -8.41 -10.74 -2.46
C LYS A 570 -8.61 -10.27 -1.02
N CYS A 571 -7.99 -9.14 -0.65
CA CYS A 571 -8.12 -8.56 0.68
C CYS A 571 -9.59 -8.24 1.01
N ILE A 572 -10.28 -7.52 0.12
CA ILE A 572 -11.69 -7.17 0.28
C ILE A 572 -12.58 -8.42 0.29
N GLY A 573 -12.28 -9.42 -0.53
CA GLY A 573 -12.97 -10.72 -0.48
C GLY A 573 -12.88 -11.40 0.89
N ILE A 574 -11.70 -11.39 1.51
CA ILE A 574 -11.48 -11.91 2.87
C ILE A 574 -12.26 -11.08 3.91
N VAL A 575 -12.27 -9.75 3.79
CA VAL A 575 -13.07 -8.87 4.66
C VAL A 575 -14.54 -9.23 4.60
N TYR A 576 -15.12 -9.37 3.40
CA TYR A 576 -16.53 -9.77 3.24
C TYR A 576 -16.81 -11.18 3.77
N GLN A 577 -15.91 -12.14 3.55
CA GLN A 577 -16.02 -13.48 4.13
C GLN A 577 -16.12 -13.44 5.65
N ASN A 578 -15.24 -12.66 6.29
CA ASN A 578 -15.25 -12.49 7.74
C ASN A 578 -16.51 -11.81 8.24
N ILE A 579 -17.02 -10.78 7.54
CA ILE A 579 -18.26 -10.09 7.88
C ILE A 579 -19.44 -11.08 7.84
N VAL A 580 -19.63 -11.74 6.71
CA VAL A 580 -20.77 -12.65 6.50
C VAL A 580 -20.71 -13.81 7.50
N PHE A 581 -19.55 -14.45 7.64
CA PHE A 581 -19.36 -15.57 8.57
C PHE A 581 -19.63 -15.17 10.02
N ALA A 582 -19.00 -14.07 10.49
CA ALA A 582 -19.18 -13.62 11.86
C ALA A 582 -20.62 -13.21 12.16
N LEU A 583 -21.30 -12.50 11.27
CA LEU A 583 -22.69 -12.09 11.45
C LEU A 583 -23.64 -13.28 11.43
N ALA A 584 -23.45 -14.23 10.51
CA ALA A 584 -24.29 -15.42 10.38
C ALA A 584 -24.24 -16.30 11.65
N VAL A 585 -23.04 -16.62 12.12
CA VAL A 585 -22.88 -17.41 13.37
C VAL A 585 -23.41 -16.65 14.56
N LYS A 586 -23.13 -15.34 14.63
CA LYS A 586 -23.61 -14.46 15.70
C LYS A 586 -25.14 -14.48 15.80
N PHE A 587 -25.81 -14.23 14.68
CA PHE A 587 -27.28 -14.22 14.65
C PHE A 587 -27.87 -15.57 15.03
N ALA A 588 -27.28 -16.67 14.54
CA ALA A 588 -27.70 -18.02 14.94
C ALA A 588 -27.54 -18.24 16.47
N CYS A 589 -26.41 -17.84 17.06
CA CYS A 589 -26.18 -17.94 18.49
C CYS A 589 -27.20 -17.11 19.31
N LEU A 590 -27.48 -15.87 18.88
CA LEU A 590 -28.48 -15.01 19.56
C LEU A 590 -29.87 -15.63 19.56
N VAL A 591 -30.29 -16.23 18.44
CA VAL A 591 -31.58 -16.95 18.35
C VAL A 591 -31.58 -18.16 19.28
N LEU A 592 -30.53 -18.99 19.28
CA LEU A 592 -30.42 -20.16 20.14
C LEU A 592 -30.47 -19.80 21.64
N VAL A 593 -29.82 -18.71 22.02
CA VAL A 593 -29.87 -18.18 23.40
C VAL A 593 -31.26 -17.68 23.75
N ALA A 594 -31.91 -16.92 22.88
CA ALA A 594 -33.24 -16.38 23.11
C ALA A 594 -34.31 -17.47 23.35
N ILE A 595 -34.25 -18.57 22.57
CA ILE A 595 -35.14 -19.73 22.76
C ILE A 595 -34.71 -20.65 23.91
N GLY A 596 -33.54 -20.41 24.53
CA GLY A 596 -33.01 -21.21 25.63
C GLY A 596 -32.36 -22.52 25.22
N ALA A 597 -32.01 -22.69 23.94
CA ALA A 597 -31.31 -23.87 23.41
C ALA A 597 -29.79 -23.83 23.59
N ALA A 598 -29.23 -22.66 23.91
CA ALA A 598 -27.79 -22.49 24.18
C ALA A 598 -27.58 -21.89 25.57
N ASN A 599 -26.59 -22.40 26.28
CA ASN A 599 -26.12 -21.86 27.55
C ASN A 599 -24.97 -20.84 27.34
N MET A 600 -24.58 -20.17 28.39
CA MET A 600 -23.54 -19.12 28.37
C MET A 600 -22.18 -19.66 27.92
N TRP A 601 -21.82 -20.88 28.30
CA TRP A 601 -20.56 -21.54 27.86
C TRP A 601 -20.49 -21.77 26.36
N ALA A 602 -21.56 -22.33 25.79
CA ALA A 602 -21.63 -22.60 24.34
C ALA A 602 -21.57 -21.28 23.54
N ALA A 603 -22.26 -20.25 24.05
CA ALA A 603 -22.29 -18.93 23.42
C ALA A 603 -20.90 -18.28 23.35
N ILE A 604 -20.14 -18.31 24.45
CA ILE A 604 -18.80 -17.74 24.52
C ILE A 604 -17.80 -18.53 23.68
N PHE A 605 -17.89 -19.86 23.77
CA PHE A 605 -17.02 -20.74 22.97
C PHE A 605 -17.22 -20.51 21.47
N ALA A 606 -18.47 -20.33 21.03
CA ALA A 606 -18.78 -19.96 19.67
C ALA A 606 -18.20 -18.59 19.28
N ASP A 607 -18.33 -17.57 20.14
CA ASP A 607 -17.84 -16.21 19.88
C ASP A 607 -16.31 -16.17 19.76
N VAL A 608 -15.59 -16.77 20.70
CA VAL A 608 -14.12 -16.88 20.65
C VAL A 608 -13.67 -17.72 19.46
N GLY A 609 -14.36 -18.83 19.16
CA GLY A 609 -14.07 -19.68 18.00
C GLY A 609 -14.20 -18.94 16.67
N VAL A 610 -15.29 -18.17 16.51
CA VAL A 610 -15.51 -17.33 15.32
C VAL A 610 -14.41 -16.27 15.19
N MET A 611 -14.02 -15.63 16.30
CA MET A 611 -12.94 -14.65 16.29
C MET A 611 -11.62 -15.27 15.85
N VAL A 612 -11.25 -16.43 16.38
CA VAL A 612 -10.01 -17.13 16.00
C VAL A 612 -10.02 -17.49 14.52
N LEU A 613 -11.13 -18.06 14.01
CA LEU A 613 -11.27 -18.41 12.59
C LEU A 613 -11.19 -17.17 11.68
N ALA A 614 -11.85 -16.08 12.07
CA ALA A 614 -11.81 -14.82 11.32
C ALA A 614 -10.39 -14.20 11.28
N VAL A 615 -9.65 -14.27 12.38
CA VAL A 615 -8.24 -13.85 12.44
C VAL A 615 -7.35 -14.73 11.56
N LEU A 616 -7.52 -16.04 11.61
CA LEU A 616 -6.77 -16.97 10.74
C LEU A 616 -7.08 -16.73 9.26
N ASN A 617 -8.33 -16.42 8.92
CA ASN A 617 -8.72 -16.05 7.56
C ASN A 617 -8.08 -14.72 7.15
N ALA A 618 -8.06 -13.72 8.04
CA ALA A 618 -7.44 -12.41 7.79
C ALA A 618 -5.95 -12.53 7.43
N ILE A 619 -5.21 -13.39 8.11
CA ILE A 619 -3.77 -13.63 7.86
C ILE A 619 -3.51 -14.16 6.42
N ARG A 620 -4.51 -14.78 5.77
CA ARG A 620 -4.39 -15.24 4.37
C ARG A 620 -4.17 -14.09 3.38
N ALA A 621 -4.51 -12.86 3.75
CA ALA A 621 -4.26 -11.68 2.93
C ALA A 621 -2.75 -11.39 2.74
N LEU A 622 -1.89 -11.83 3.67
CA LEU A 622 -0.42 -11.76 3.53
C LEU A 622 0.15 -12.65 2.40
N ARG A 623 -0.57 -13.70 1.98
CA ARG A 623 -0.04 -14.67 1.01
C ARG A 623 -0.31 -14.20 -0.41
N VAL A 624 0.59 -13.39 -0.97
CA VAL A 624 0.44 -12.76 -2.31
C VAL A 624 1.31 -13.40 -3.41
N LYS A 625 2.29 -14.24 -3.07
CA LYS A 625 3.25 -14.86 -4.01
C LYS A 625 2.65 -15.72 -5.15
N LYS A 626 1.34 -16.04 -5.13
CA LYS A 626 0.68 -16.88 -6.14
C LYS A 626 -0.41 -16.13 -6.94
N LEU A 627 -0.40 -14.81 -6.89
CA LEU A 627 -1.37 -13.95 -7.59
C LEU A 627 -0.84 -13.45 -8.93
#